data_f0871274245dc9c13031e6f0e3633226
#
_entry.id   f0871274245dc9c13031e6f0e3633226
#
_cell.length_a   1.000
_cell.length_b   1.000
_cell.length_c   1.000
_cell.angle_alpha   90.00
_cell.angle_beta   90.00
_cell.angle_gamma   90.00
#
_symmetry.space_group_name_H-M   'P 1'
#
loop_
_entity.id
_entity.type
_entity.pdbx_description
1 polymer ?
#
loop_
_entity_poly.entity_id
_entity_poly.type
_entity_poly.pdbx_seq_one_letter_code
_entity_poly.pdbx_strand_id
1 'polypeptide(L)'
;MKAHRLPLWSIIVLLSLATSLHAADHGIMIRVAHIYLNPDDTSQRLADITRGHEVAILEKSRNWLHVLASLSEERDVTGWILDKGVVTASTPNGDQVLFGAASDSEREAGSRGGRKGAAEDAMRLYARTQEYFPNSPLAGEALYRAADIRWQLDVEDYRTRPSAKERDPTLVPQIPEDDMRTVMKKFPHSKWSDLAAFHLLQNKMCGDWQGLPECPEKETGVYEKYVKEHPDSPAASEALYDAAYRQAALVQLYKLNNAEQKKIDAALANAKDLAQRAIEKNPQSDWAYRAQTLLYMVNQQMPVYGNVVQ
;
A
#
# COMPACT_ATOMS: atom_id res chain seq x y z
N MET A 1 76.45 -31.16 35.28
CA MET A 1 75.19 -31.97 35.20
C MET A 1 74.01 -31.00 35.36
N LYS A 2 73.31 -30.72 34.26
CA LYS A 2 72.22 -29.74 34.21
C LYS A 2 70.87 -30.46 34.27
N ALA A 3 70.06 -30.16 35.27
CA ALA A 3 68.71 -30.69 35.42
C ALA A 3 67.75 -29.83 34.63
N HIS A 4 67.04 -30.42 33.68
CA HIS A 4 65.98 -29.78 32.91
C HIS A 4 64.67 -29.83 33.71
N ARG A 5 64.11 -28.67 34.01
CA ARG A 5 62.75 -28.53 34.57
C ARG A 5 61.77 -28.35 33.40
N LEU A 6 60.82 -29.24 33.27
CA LEU A 6 59.68 -29.13 32.36
C LEU A 6 58.64 -28.18 33.00
N PRO A 7 58.01 -27.23 32.23
CA PRO A 7 56.90 -26.43 32.73
C PRO A 7 55.60 -27.19 32.57
N LEU A 8 54.84 -27.28 33.69
CA LEU A 8 53.43 -27.69 33.68
C LEU A 8 52.62 -26.66 32.91
N TRP A 9 52.08 -27.02 31.75
CA TRP A 9 51.04 -26.25 31.08
C TRP A 9 49.68 -26.61 31.71
N SER A 10 49.11 -25.68 32.47
CA SER A 10 47.76 -25.74 32.98
C SER A 10 46.82 -25.48 31.82
N ILE A 11 46.13 -26.50 31.31
CA ILE A 11 45.03 -26.39 30.33
C ILE A 11 43.80 -25.90 31.14
N ILE A 12 43.53 -24.58 31.03
CA ILE A 12 42.25 -24.01 31.47
C ILE A 12 41.24 -24.28 30.36
N VAL A 13 40.41 -25.31 30.50
CA VAL A 13 39.23 -25.54 29.67
C VAL A 13 38.18 -24.51 30.10
N LEU A 14 38.08 -23.41 29.34
CA LEU A 14 36.93 -22.50 29.43
C LEU A 14 35.70 -23.22 28.83
N LEU A 15 34.87 -23.77 29.69
CA LEU A 15 33.53 -24.20 29.34
C LEU A 15 32.69 -22.93 29.07
N SER A 16 32.63 -22.51 27.81
CA SER A 16 31.67 -21.49 27.36
C SER A 16 30.28 -22.12 27.42
N LEU A 17 29.51 -21.81 28.48
CA LEU A 17 28.06 -21.99 28.48
C LEU A 17 27.50 -21.02 27.44
N ALA A 18 27.28 -21.50 26.22
CA ALA A 18 26.43 -20.84 25.25
C ALA A 18 24.98 -20.93 25.77
N THR A 19 24.57 -19.95 26.56
CA THR A 19 23.14 -19.72 26.79
C THR A 19 22.54 -19.36 25.45
N SER A 20 21.85 -20.31 24.84
CA SER A 20 21.00 -20.05 23.70
C SER A 20 19.94 -19.05 24.18
N LEU A 21 20.13 -17.75 23.89
CA LEU A 21 19.01 -16.82 23.93
C LEU A 21 18.02 -17.32 22.88
N HIS A 22 17.01 -18.06 23.33
CA HIS A 22 15.84 -18.30 22.50
C HIS A 22 15.17 -16.93 22.37
N ALA A 23 15.28 -16.33 21.19
CA ALA A 23 14.38 -15.24 20.85
C ALA A 23 12.96 -15.79 21.02
N ALA A 24 12.10 -15.05 21.72
CA ALA A 24 10.72 -15.47 21.90
C ALA A 24 10.11 -15.71 20.51
N ASP A 25 9.45 -16.85 20.33
CA ASP A 25 8.69 -17.09 19.11
C ASP A 25 7.59 -16.03 19.00
N HIS A 26 7.40 -15.50 17.81
CA HIS A 26 6.37 -14.51 17.53
C HIS A 26 5.26 -15.13 16.69
N GLY A 27 4.03 -14.67 16.93
CA GLY A 27 2.86 -15.10 16.16
C GLY A 27 1.95 -13.94 15.81
N ILE A 28 1.27 -14.06 14.67
CA ILE A 28 0.33 -13.07 14.15
C ILE A 28 -1.10 -13.58 14.30
N MET A 29 -1.96 -12.74 14.84
CA MET A 29 -3.38 -13.03 15.00
C MET A 29 -4.11 -12.89 13.67
N ILE A 30 -4.76 -13.94 13.17
CA ILE A 30 -5.63 -13.86 11.97
C ILE A 30 -7.12 -13.70 12.32
N ARG A 31 -7.45 -13.69 13.59
CA ARG A 31 -8.79 -13.45 14.14
C ARG A 31 -8.71 -12.70 15.45
N VAL A 32 -9.82 -12.11 15.87
CA VAL A 32 -9.94 -11.58 17.22
C VAL A 32 -9.84 -12.72 18.21
N ALA A 33 -9.05 -12.53 19.27
CA ALA A 33 -8.91 -13.48 20.39
C ALA A 33 -9.03 -12.75 21.73
N HIS A 34 -9.43 -13.51 22.74
CA HIS A 34 -9.47 -13.05 24.12
C HIS A 34 -8.19 -13.51 24.85
N ILE A 35 -7.60 -12.60 25.61
CA ILE A 35 -6.47 -12.89 26.49
C ILE A 35 -7.05 -13.20 27.86
N TYR A 36 -6.75 -14.38 28.39
CA TYR A 36 -7.23 -14.88 29.69
C TYR A 36 -6.11 -14.91 30.72
N LEU A 37 -6.48 -14.81 32.00
CA LEU A 37 -5.53 -14.90 33.11
C LEU A 37 -4.90 -16.32 33.22
N ASN A 38 -5.69 -17.36 32.98
CA ASN A 38 -5.26 -18.77 33.00
C ASN A 38 -5.63 -19.47 31.68
N PRO A 39 -5.00 -20.62 31.33
CA PRO A 39 -5.31 -21.38 30.12
C PRO A 39 -6.67 -22.12 30.20
N ASP A 40 -7.73 -21.36 30.40
CA ASP A 40 -9.10 -21.77 30.59
C ASP A 40 -10.04 -20.67 30.11
N ASP A 41 -11.02 -21.00 29.26
CA ASP A 41 -11.98 -20.07 28.69
C ASP A 41 -13.03 -19.54 29.68
N THR A 42 -13.13 -20.17 30.85
CA THR A 42 -13.93 -19.69 31.99
C THR A 42 -13.16 -18.72 32.90
N SER A 43 -11.85 -18.58 32.69
CA SER A 43 -10.98 -17.67 33.42
C SER A 43 -11.27 -16.20 33.12
N GLN A 44 -10.79 -15.33 34.01
CA GLN A 44 -10.93 -13.88 33.82
C GLN A 44 -10.32 -13.44 32.47
N ARG A 45 -11.15 -12.76 31.66
CA ARG A 45 -10.70 -12.11 30.43
C ARG A 45 -10.01 -10.79 30.78
N LEU A 46 -8.77 -10.62 30.32
CA LEU A 46 -7.91 -9.47 30.58
C LEU A 46 -8.04 -8.41 29.48
N ALA A 47 -8.09 -8.85 28.21
CA ALA A 47 -8.14 -7.98 27.05
C ALA A 47 -8.61 -8.73 25.79
N ASP A 48 -8.79 -7.97 24.72
CA ASP A 48 -8.94 -8.48 23.35
C ASP A 48 -7.75 -8.08 22.50
N ILE A 49 -7.37 -8.98 21.61
CA ILE A 49 -6.38 -8.72 20.58
C ILE A 49 -7.01 -8.88 19.20
N THR A 50 -6.78 -7.93 18.31
CA THR A 50 -7.40 -7.91 16.98
C THR A 50 -6.50 -8.53 15.91
N ARG A 51 -7.03 -8.66 14.69
CA ARG A 51 -6.30 -9.23 13.55
C ARG A 51 -5.07 -8.42 13.19
N GLY A 52 -4.03 -9.10 12.74
CA GLY A 52 -2.76 -8.49 12.33
C GLY A 52 -1.84 -8.06 13.47
N HIS A 53 -2.30 -8.16 14.74
CA HIS A 53 -1.42 -7.91 15.88
C HIS A 53 -0.45 -9.07 16.08
N GLU A 54 0.75 -8.69 16.45
CA GLU A 54 1.82 -9.60 16.82
C GLU A 54 1.77 -9.90 18.32
N VAL A 55 2.10 -11.12 18.69
CA VAL A 55 2.28 -11.56 20.07
C VAL A 55 3.63 -12.25 20.22
N ALA A 56 4.33 -11.99 21.32
CA ALA A 56 5.49 -12.79 21.70
C ALA A 56 4.97 -14.02 22.45
N ILE A 57 5.35 -15.21 22.00
CA ILE A 57 4.96 -16.48 22.59
C ILE A 57 5.99 -16.83 23.67
N LEU A 58 5.55 -16.85 24.92
CA LEU A 58 6.38 -17.12 26.09
C LEU A 58 6.39 -18.61 26.44
N GLU A 59 5.22 -19.27 26.29
CA GLU A 59 5.03 -20.67 26.66
C GLU A 59 3.89 -21.28 25.84
N LYS A 60 3.94 -22.61 25.63
CA LYS A 60 2.86 -23.38 25.03
C LYS A 60 2.40 -24.48 25.99
N SER A 61 1.08 -24.54 26.23
CA SER A 61 0.44 -25.58 27.03
C SER A 61 -0.77 -26.13 26.30
N ARG A 62 -0.65 -27.35 25.76
CA ARG A 62 -1.69 -28.00 24.92
C ARG A 62 -2.11 -27.12 23.75
N ASN A 63 -3.34 -26.61 23.75
CA ASN A 63 -3.92 -25.71 22.76
C ASN A 63 -3.92 -24.23 23.21
N TRP A 64 -3.17 -23.90 24.25
CA TRP A 64 -3.02 -22.55 24.76
C TRP A 64 -1.60 -22.02 24.57
N LEU A 65 -1.48 -20.74 24.28
CA LEU A 65 -0.23 -20.00 24.23
C LEU A 65 -0.25 -18.93 25.33
N HIS A 66 0.78 -18.92 26.16
CA HIS A 66 1.07 -17.80 27.06
C HIS A 66 1.78 -16.73 26.25
N VAL A 67 1.22 -15.55 26.16
CA VAL A 67 1.70 -14.51 25.27
C VAL A 67 1.88 -13.18 25.98
N LEU A 68 2.78 -12.36 25.45
CA LEU A 68 2.86 -10.94 25.69
C LEU A 68 2.35 -10.22 24.46
N ALA A 69 1.34 -9.38 24.62
CA ALA A 69 0.71 -8.60 23.56
C ALA A 69 0.77 -7.11 23.88
N SER A 70 1.32 -6.30 22.97
CA SER A 70 1.27 -4.84 23.04
C SER A 70 -0.02 -4.36 22.37
N LEU A 71 -0.98 -3.90 23.14
CA LEU A 71 -2.29 -3.46 22.65
C LEU A 71 -2.30 -1.98 22.27
N SER A 72 -1.40 -1.18 22.84
CA SER A 72 -1.11 0.21 22.52
C SER A 72 0.30 0.56 22.97
N GLU A 73 0.78 1.77 22.67
CA GLU A 73 2.12 2.24 23.08
C GLU A 73 2.35 2.19 24.61
N GLU A 74 1.27 2.26 25.40
CA GLU A 74 1.33 2.30 26.85
C GLU A 74 0.74 1.06 27.54
N ARG A 75 0.29 0.06 26.76
CA ARG A 75 -0.44 -1.08 27.33
C ARG A 75 0.03 -2.41 26.80
N ASP A 76 0.85 -3.08 27.58
CA ASP A 76 1.20 -4.48 27.42
C ASP A 76 0.32 -5.36 28.29
N VAL A 77 -0.09 -6.51 27.78
CA VAL A 77 -0.89 -7.51 28.49
C VAL A 77 -0.24 -8.87 28.32
N THR A 78 -0.01 -9.54 29.44
CA THR A 78 0.46 -10.92 29.47
C THR A 78 -0.68 -11.83 29.91
N GLY A 79 -0.86 -12.94 29.19
CA GLY A 79 -1.91 -13.91 29.50
C GLY A 79 -2.00 -15.03 28.48
N TRP A 80 -3.08 -15.77 28.51
CA TRP A 80 -3.28 -16.96 27.71
C TRP A 80 -4.27 -16.74 26.58
N ILE A 81 -3.93 -17.19 25.38
CA ILE A 81 -4.81 -17.22 24.22
C ILE A 81 -4.89 -18.65 23.67
N LEU A 82 -5.95 -18.99 22.95
CA LEU A 82 -5.98 -20.21 22.15
C LEU A 82 -4.98 -20.14 21.00
N ASP A 83 -4.26 -21.23 20.72
CA ASP A 83 -3.31 -21.33 19.61
C ASP A 83 -3.98 -21.25 18.24
N LYS A 84 -5.29 -21.53 18.19
CA LYS A 84 -6.10 -21.48 16.98
C LYS A 84 -6.24 -20.06 16.45
N GLY A 85 -5.64 -19.79 15.28
CA GLY A 85 -5.67 -18.46 14.63
C GLY A 85 -4.43 -17.64 14.90
N VAL A 86 -3.36 -18.28 15.37
CA VAL A 86 -2.02 -17.71 15.44
C VAL A 86 -1.17 -18.30 14.33
N VAL A 87 -0.54 -17.44 13.54
CA VAL A 87 0.40 -17.82 12.47
C VAL A 87 1.80 -17.39 12.88
N THR A 88 2.73 -18.35 12.86
CA THR A 88 4.16 -18.13 13.12
C THR A 88 4.97 -18.29 11.84
N ALA A 89 6.24 -17.89 11.86
CA ALA A 89 7.15 -18.11 10.71
C ALA A 89 7.31 -19.60 10.33
N SER A 90 7.04 -20.52 11.25
CA SER A 90 7.09 -21.98 11.03
C SER A 90 5.74 -22.58 10.59
N THR A 91 4.67 -21.79 10.52
CA THR A 91 3.35 -22.30 10.12
C THR A 91 3.36 -22.74 8.66
N PRO A 92 2.99 -23.99 8.33
CA PRO A 92 2.89 -24.44 6.94
C PRO A 92 1.95 -23.56 6.13
N ASN A 93 2.41 -23.07 4.96
CA ASN A 93 1.68 -22.13 4.11
C ASN A 93 1.23 -20.86 4.85
N GLY A 94 1.99 -20.44 5.87
CA GLY A 94 1.65 -19.28 6.71
C GLY A 94 1.49 -17.99 5.91
N ASP A 95 2.25 -17.83 4.82
CA ASP A 95 2.13 -16.73 3.86
C ASP A 95 0.75 -16.69 3.19
N GLN A 96 0.25 -17.83 2.72
CA GLN A 96 -1.09 -17.94 2.13
C GLN A 96 -2.20 -17.70 3.17
N VAL A 97 -1.99 -18.18 4.40
CA VAL A 97 -2.95 -18.00 5.50
C VAL A 97 -3.05 -16.52 5.89
N LEU A 98 -1.92 -15.82 6.06
CA LEU A 98 -1.92 -14.39 6.38
C LEU A 98 -2.50 -13.57 5.22
N PHE A 99 -2.05 -13.84 3.99
CA PHE A 99 -2.54 -13.14 2.81
C PHE A 99 -4.04 -13.34 2.61
N GLY A 100 -4.55 -14.57 2.79
CA GLY A 100 -5.98 -14.87 2.72
C GLY A 100 -6.79 -14.11 3.76
N ALA A 101 -6.33 -14.09 5.02
CA ALA A 101 -6.97 -13.33 6.09
C ALA A 101 -6.96 -11.81 5.84
N ALA A 102 -5.88 -11.28 5.22
CA ALA A 102 -5.79 -9.90 4.79
C ALA A 102 -6.81 -9.59 3.70
N SER A 103 -6.89 -10.43 2.66
CA SER A 103 -7.84 -10.28 1.56
C SER A 103 -9.31 -10.36 2.02
N ASP A 104 -9.61 -11.22 3.00
CA ASP A 104 -10.95 -11.28 3.61
C ASP A 104 -11.28 -9.98 4.36
N SER A 105 -10.32 -9.42 5.11
CA SER A 105 -10.50 -8.15 5.82
C SER A 105 -10.64 -6.96 4.86
N GLU A 106 -9.89 -6.94 3.76
CA GLU A 106 -9.99 -5.93 2.70
C GLU A 106 -11.38 -5.97 2.02
N ARG A 107 -11.87 -7.16 1.70
CA ARG A 107 -13.21 -7.35 1.14
C ARG A 107 -14.30 -6.92 2.11
N GLU A 108 -14.12 -7.21 3.41
CA GLU A 108 -15.02 -6.75 4.47
C GLU A 108 -15.04 -5.22 4.52
N ALA A 109 -13.88 -4.55 4.43
CA ALA A 109 -13.78 -3.09 4.42
C ALA A 109 -14.50 -2.45 3.22
N GLY A 110 -14.40 -3.05 2.03
CA GLY A 110 -15.07 -2.57 0.81
C GLY A 110 -16.55 -2.89 0.73
N SER A 111 -17.11 -3.70 1.64
CA SER A 111 -18.51 -4.07 1.62
C SER A 111 -19.40 -3.03 2.28
N ARG A 112 -20.66 -2.89 1.78
CA ARG A 112 -21.66 -2.02 2.41
C ARG A 112 -21.97 -2.50 3.83
N GLY A 113 -21.64 -1.68 4.84
CA GLY A 113 -21.81 -2.04 6.25
C GLY A 113 -20.70 -2.93 6.80
N GLY A 114 -19.55 -2.98 6.14
CA GLY A 114 -18.37 -3.68 6.62
C GLY A 114 -17.92 -3.22 8.01
N ARG A 115 -17.19 -4.10 8.69
CA ARG A 115 -16.77 -3.85 10.07
C ARG A 115 -15.80 -2.66 10.15
N LYS A 116 -16.03 -1.78 11.11
CA LYS A 116 -15.08 -0.69 11.42
C LYS A 116 -13.71 -1.29 11.78
N GLY A 117 -12.64 -0.75 11.22
CA GLY A 117 -11.26 -1.22 11.42
C GLY A 117 -10.86 -2.40 10.51
N ALA A 118 -11.72 -2.82 9.57
CA ALA A 118 -11.40 -3.92 8.67
C ALA A 118 -10.27 -3.56 7.68
N ALA A 119 -10.20 -2.30 7.25
CA ALA A 119 -9.12 -1.81 6.39
C ALA A 119 -7.76 -1.82 7.12
N GLU A 120 -7.74 -1.37 8.36
CA GLU A 120 -6.54 -1.37 9.19
C GLU A 120 -6.09 -2.81 9.53
N ASP A 121 -7.04 -3.74 9.74
CA ASP A 121 -6.72 -5.15 9.93
C ASP A 121 -6.11 -5.74 8.65
N ALA A 122 -6.68 -5.46 7.48
CA ALA A 122 -6.14 -5.89 6.20
C ALA A 122 -4.72 -5.37 5.98
N MET A 123 -4.51 -4.07 6.19
CA MET A 123 -3.22 -3.42 6.08
C MET A 123 -2.17 -4.09 6.96
N ARG A 124 -2.48 -4.33 8.25
CA ARG A 124 -1.55 -5.02 9.17
C ARG A 124 -1.24 -6.44 8.72
N LEU A 125 -2.25 -7.23 8.35
CA LEU A 125 -2.07 -8.61 7.90
C LEU A 125 -1.22 -8.71 6.62
N TYR A 126 -1.43 -7.82 5.65
CA TYR A 126 -0.59 -7.75 4.46
C TYR A 126 0.86 -7.37 4.81
N ALA A 127 1.08 -6.38 5.66
CA ALA A 127 2.42 -6.00 6.09
C ALA A 127 3.13 -7.18 6.79
N ARG A 128 2.44 -7.90 7.68
CA ARG A 128 2.95 -9.10 8.35
C ARG A 128 3.24 -10.25 7.39
N THR A 129 2.48 -10.38 6.29
CA THR A 129 2.77 -11.39 5.26
C THR A 129 4.17 -11.18 4.68
N GLN A 130 4.54 -9.95 4.32
CA GLN A 130 5.87 -9.64 3.78
C GLN A 130 6.97 -9.73 4.84
N GLU A 131 6.67 -9.35 6.09
CA GLU A 131 7.64 -9.36 7.17
C GLU A 131 8.02 -10.79 7.59
N TYR A 132 7.04 -11.68 7.74
CA TYR A 132 7.25 -13.06 8.18
C TYR A 132 7.68 -14.00 7.05
N PHE A 133 7.26 -13.69 5.82
CA PHE A 133 7.53 -14.52 4.64
C PHE A 133 8.13 -13.69 3.48
N PRO A 134 9.30 -13.04 3.68
CA PRO A 134 9.86 -12.11 2.70
C PRO A 134 10.23 -12.79 1.36
N ASN A 135 10.41 -14.10 1.35
CA ASN A 135 10.74 -14.89 0.16
C ASN A 135 9.50 -15.52 -0.50
N SER A 136 8.30 -15.27 0.02
CA SER A 136 7.05 -15.74 -0.58
C SER A 136 6.80 -15.03 -1.92
N PRO A 137 6.24 -15.70 -2.93
CA PRO A 137 5.78 -15.07 -4.16
C PRO A 137 4.68 -14.02 -3.90
N LEU A 138 4.02 -14.07 -2.74
CA LEU A 138 2.99 -13.11 -2.32
C LEU A 138 3.57 -11.86 -1.65
N ALA A 139 4.86 -11.86 -1.26
CA ALA A 139 5.45 -10.79 -0.45
C ALA A 139 5.39 -9.41 -1.12
N GLY A 140 5.63 -9.33 -2.43
CA GLY A 140 5.56 -8.07 -3.19
C GLY A 140 4.14 -7.52 -3.26
N GLU A 141 3.17 -8.38 -3.56
CA GLU A 141 1.76 -8.02 -3.56
C GLU A 141 1.29 -7.58 -2.19
N ALA A 142 1.63 -8.33 -1.15
CA ALA A 142 1.24 -8.02 0.21
C ALA A 142 1.77 -6.66 0.66
N LEU A 143 3.05 -6.36 0.41
CA LEU A 143 3.60 -5.06 0.77
C LEU A 143 2.92 -3.91 0.01
N TYR A 144 2.68 -4.09 -1.31
CA TYR A 144 1.99 -3.09 -2.11
C TYR A 144 0.55 -2.86 -1.60
N ARG A 145 -0.23 -3.93 -1.35
CA ARG A 145 -1.61 -3.78 -0.85
C ARG A 145 -1.67 -3.11 0.52
N ALA A 146 -0.72 -3.40 1.42
CA ALA A 146 -0.62 -2.70 2.69
C ALA A 146 -0.38 -1.19 2.49
N ALA A 147 0.55 -0.83 1.60
CA ALA A 147 0.85 0.55 1.25
C ALA A 147 -0.33 1.25 0.57
N ASP A 148 -1.04 0.55 -0.35
CA ASP A 148 -2.21 1.08 -1.06
C ASP A 148 -3.38 1.38 -0.11
N ILE A 149 -3.69 0.47 0.81
CA ILE A 149 -4.74 0.71 1.82
C ILE A 149 -4.38 1.92 2.68
N ARG A 150 -3.13 2.04 3.13
CA ARG A 150 -2.66 3.22 3.88
C ARG A 150 -2.83 4.49 3.06
N TRP A 151 -2.39 4.47 1.81
CA TRP A 151 -2.52 5.60 0.90
C TRP A 151 -3.97 6.06 0.72
N GLN A 152 -4.90 5.11 0.54
CA GLN A 152 -6.32 5.42 0.39
C GLN A 152 -6.92 6.05 1.64
N LEU A 153 -6.57 5.54 2.83
CA LEU A 153 -6.99 6.12 4.11
C LEU A 153 -6.47 7.56 4.29
N ASP A 154 -5.22 7.80 3.95
CA ASP A 154 -4.60 9.14 4.01
C ASP A 154 -5.23 10.09 2.98
N VAL A 155 -5.50 9.62 1.75
CA VAL A 155 -6.19 10.40 0.69
C VAL A 155 -7.59 10.83 1.17
N GLU A 156 -8.35 9.94 1.79
CA GLU A 156 -9.68 10.25 2.29
C GLU A 156 -9.63 11.34 3.37
N ASP A 157 -8.70 11.24 4.33
CA ASP A 157 -8.47 12.27 5.35
C ASP A 157 -8.06 13.60 4.73
N TYR A 158 -7.09 13.60 3.80
CA TYR A 158 -6.56 14.82 3.21
C TYR A 158 -7.55 15.55 2.31
N ARG A 159 -8.42 14.83 1.60
CA ARG A 159 -9.49 15.43 0.78
C ARG A 159 -10.48 16.26 1.58
N THR A 160 -10.61 16.03 2.88
CA THR A 160 -11.48 16.82 3.76
C THR A 160 -10.90 18.19 4.11
N ARG A 161 -9.61 18.41 3.88
CA ARG A 161 -8.90 19.65 4.23
C ARG A 161 -9.16 20.74 3.19
N PRO A 162 -9.40 22.01 3.61
CA PRO A 162 -9.64 23.12 2.68
C PRO A 162 -8.54 23.28 1.62
N SER A 163 -7.27 23.10 2.03
CA SER A 163 -6.10 23.20 1.15
C SER A 163 -6.01 22.09 0.08
N ALA A 164 -6.87 21.06 0.15
CA ALA A 164 -6.93 20.05 -0.91
C ALA A 164 -7.40 20.61 -2.27
N LYS A 165 -8.01 21.81 -2.28
CA LYS A 165 -8.47 22.51 -3.47
C LYS A 165 -7.49 23.58 -4.00
N GLU A 166 -6.32 23.70 -3.39
CA GLU A 166 -5.34 24.65 -3.85
C GLU A 166 -4.84 24.30 -5.25
N ARG A 167 -4.62 25.33 -6.09
CA ARG A 167 -4.08 25.13 -7.43
C ARG A 167 -2.63 24.73 -7.41
N ASP A 168 -1.84 25.39 -6.56
CA ASP A 168 -0.42 25.06 -6.43
C ASP A 168 -0.24 23.72 -5.73
N PRO A 169 0.37 22.71 -6.39
CA PRO A 169 0.58 21.39 -5.80
C PRO A 169 1.39 21.42 -4.49
N THR A 170 2.22 22.46 -4.27
CA THR A 170 3.01 22.58 -3.04
C THR A 170 2.17 23.00 -1.83
N LEU A 171 0.97 23.55 -2.07
CA LEU A 171 0.01 23.94 -1.04
C LEU A 171 -1.05 22.87 -0.79
N VAL A 172 -1.18 21.90 -1.70
CA VAL A 172 -2.04 20.73 -1.51
C VAL A 172 -1.43 19.84 -0.43
N PRO A 173 -2.23 19.26 0.49
CA PRO A 173 -1.71 18.32 1.48
C PRO A 173 -1.00 17.15 0.81
N GLN A 174 0.25 16.93 1.20
CA GLN A 174 1.05 15.82 0.65
C GLN A 174 0.73 14.53 1.40
N ILE A 175 0.47 13.47 0.66
CA ILE A 175 0.28 12.13 1.21
C ILE A 175 1.65 11.55 1.56
N PRO A 176 1.82 10.90 2.73
CA PRO A 176 3.09 10.26 3.09
C PRO A 176 3.52 9.23 2.04
N GLU A 177 4.75 9.35 1.55
CA GLU A 177 5.27 8.53 0.45
C GLU A 177 6.07 7.31 0.92
N ASP A 178 6.37 7.20 2.21
CA ASP A 178 7.35 6.25 2.76
C ASP A 178 7.01 4.78 2.45
N ASP A 179 5.72 4.41 2.56
CA ASP A 179 5.29 3.04 2.30
C ASP A 179 5.41 2.70 0.81
N MET A 180 4.98 3.60 -0.10
CA MET A 180 5.15 3.40 -1.54
C MET A 180 6.62 3.35 -1.95
N ARG A 181 7.46 4.22 -1.40
CA ARG A 181 8.92 4.19 -1.61
C ARG A 181 9.55 2.90 -1.09
N THR A 182 9.04 2.35 0.00
CA THR A 182 9.48 1.07 0.55
C THR A 182 9.15 -0.09 -0.40
N VAL A 183 7.96 -0.10 -1.02
CA VAL A 183 7.60 -1.07 -2.06
C VAL A 183 8.60 -1.00 -3.22
N MET A 184 8.85 0.20 -3.75
CA MET A 184 9.79 0.42 -4.86
C MET A 184 11.21 -0.05 -4.53
N LYS A 185 11.67 0.19 -3.30
CA LYS A 185 13.00 -0.22 -2.83
C LYS A 185 13.14 -1.73 -2.66
N LYS A 186 12.12 -2.39 -2.08
CA LYS A 186 12.17 -3.83 -1.79
C LYS A 186 11.88 -4.71 -3.01
N PHE A 187 11.06 -4.24 -3.94
CA PHE A 187 10.66 -4.98 -5.13
C PHE A 187 10.90 -4.17 -6.42
N PRO A 188 12.14 -3.74 -6.67
CA PRO A 188 12.47 -2.95 -7.86
C PRO A 188 12.14 -3.72 -9.14
N HIS A 189 11.78 -3.00 -10.20
CA HIS A 189 11.44 -3.58 -11.53
C HIS A 189 10.29 -4.59 -11.51
N SER A 190 9.40 -4.49 -10.54
CA SER A 190 8.18 -5.30 -10.45
C SER A 190 6.94 -4.46 -10.77
N LYS A 191 5.85 -5.13 -11.17
CA LYS A 191 4.55 -4.45 -11.33
C LYS A 191 4.11 -3.68 -10.08
N TRP A 192 4.55 -4.13 -8.89
CA TRP A 192 4.23 -3.49 -7.61
C TRP A 192 5.00 -2.18 -7.44
N SER A 193 6.27 -2.16 -7.86
CA SER A 193 7.07 -0.92 -7.94
C SER A 193 6.45 0.10 -8.90
N ASP A 194 5.98 -0.37 -10.05
CA ASP A 194 5.37 0.51 -11.05
C ASP A 194 4.05 1.09 -10.55
N LEU A 195 3.20 0.27 -9.91
CA LEU A 195 1.97 0.74 -9.28
C LEU A 195 2.25 1.73 -8.13
N ALA A 196 3.25 1.46 -7.29
CA ALA A 196 3.66 2.40 -6.24
C ALA A 196 4.15 3.73 -6.81
N ALA A 197 4.93 3.71 -7.91
CA ALA A 197 5.35 4.91 -8.62
C ALA A 197 4.16 5.71 -9.19
N PHE A 198 3.10 5.02 -9.64
CA PHE A 198 1.88 5.66 -10.11
C PHE A 198 1.17 6.43 -8.99
N HIS A 199 1.03 5.85 -7.81
CA HIS A 199 0.46 6.54 -6.63
C HIS A 199 1.20 7.84 -6.30
N LEU A 200 2.54 7.83 -6.39
CA LEU A 200 3.34 9.02 -6.09
C LEU A 200 3.09 10.19 -7.06
N LEU A 201 2.45 9.96 -8.19
CA LEU A 201 2.07 11.05 -9.10
C LEU A 201 1.04 11.98 -8.45
N GLN A 202 0.18 11.47 -7.56
CA GLN A 202 -0.88 12.24 -6.93
C GLN A 202 -0.34 13.47 -6.20
N ASN A 203 0.81 13.35 -5.53
CA ASN A 203 1.46 14.48 -4.85
C ASN A 203 2.01 15.57 -5.81
N LYS A 204 1.95 15.34 -7.12
CA LYS A 204 2.39 16.28 -8.15
C LYS A 204 1.22 16.99 -8.85
N MET A 205 -0.01 16.56 -8.53
CA MET A 205 -1.23 17.09 -9.14
C MET A 205 -1.71 18.33 -8.39
N CYS A 206 -2.31 19.27 -9.13
CA CYS A 206 -3.04 20.38 -8.54
C CYS A 206 -4.32 19.88 -7.86
N GLY A 207 -4.79 20.59 -6.82
CA GLY A 207 -6.07 20.30 -6.20
C GLY A 207 -7.25 20.73 -7.07
N ASP A 208 -7.19 21.95 -7.64
CA ASP A 208 -8.19 22.49 -8.56
C ASP A 208 -7.48 23.34 -9.64
N TRP A 209 -7.90 23.21 -10.89
CA TRP A 209 -7.34 23.98 -12.01
C TRP A 209 -7.85 25.42 -12.09
N GLN A 210 -8.96 25.74 -11.41
CA GLN A 210 -9.55 27.09 -11.36
C GLN A 210 -9.77 27.73 -12.74
N GLY A 211 -10.04 26.91 -13.75
CA GLY A 211 -10.26 27.38 -15.13
C GLY A 211 -9.00 27.79 -15.88
N LEU A 212 -7.81 27.50 -15.37
CA LEU A 212 -6.52 27.89 -15.97
C LEU A 212 -5.80 26.70 -16.59
N PRO A 213 -5.03 26.90 -17.68
CA PRO A 213 -4.41 25.81 -18.43
C PRO A 213 -3.11 25.25 -17.84
N GLU A 214 -2.42 25.99 -16.95
CA GLU A 214 -1.07 25.65 -16.49
C GLU A 214 -1.00 24.30 -15.76
N CYS A 215 -2.03 23.98 -14.95
CA CYS A 215 -2.09 22.71 -14.24
C CYS A 215 -2.24 21.51 -15.18
N PRO A 216 -3.28 21.43 -16.05
CA PRO A 216 -3.41 20.30 -16.94
C PRO A 216 -2.28 20.19 -17.98
N GLU A 217 -1.63 21.31 -18.41
CA GLU A 217 -0.41 21.27 -19.22
C GLU A 217 0.71 20.50 -18.52
N LYS A 218 1.00 20.88 -17.27
CA LYS A 218 2.05 20.27 -16.45
C LYS A 218 1.73 18.81 -16.12
N GLU A 219 0.50 18.53 -15.71
CA GLU A 219 0.05 17.19 -15.31
C GLU A 219 0.08 16.19 -16.47
N THR A 220 -0.25 16.62 -17.71
CA THR A 220 -0.07 15.79 -18.92
C THR A 220 1.36 15.27 -19.01
N GLY A 221 2.35 16.15 -18.88
CA GLY A 221 3.76 15.77 -18.94
C GLY A 221 4.19 14.81 -17.82
N VAL A 222 3.57 14.89 -16.62
CA VAL A 222 3.82 13.97 -15.53
C VAL A 222 3.36 12.55 -15.88
N TYR A 223 2.16 12.39 -16.46
CA TYR A 223 1.64 11.09 -16.85
C TYR A 223 2.37 10.50 -18.06
N GLU A 224 2.69 11.32 -19.09
CA GLU A 224 3.48 10.86 -20.22
C GLU A 224 4.88 10.38 -19.81
N LYS A 225 5.52 11.11 -18.88
CA LYS A 225 6.80 10.69 -18.30
C LYS A 225 6.67 9.33 -17.61
N TYR A 226 5.63 9.15 -16.79
CA TYR A 226 5.38 7.86 -16.15
C TYR A 226 5.26 6.72 -17.15
N VAL A 227 4.45 6.86 -18.19
CA VAL A 227 4.27 5.83 -19.22
C VAL A 227 5.59 5.51 -19.95
N LYS A 228 6.43 6.51 -20.16
CA LYS A 228 7.75 6.33 -20.74
C LYS A 228 8.71 5.54 -19.85
N GLU A 229 8.68 5.81 -18.54
CA GLU A 229 9.55 5.16 -17.54
C GLU A 229 9.03 3.77 -17.15
N HIS A 230 7.72 3.54 -17.21
CA HIS A 230 7.03 2.33 -16.80
C HIS A 230 6.11 1.78 -17.92
N PRO A 231 6.65 1.46 -19.12
CA PRO A 231 5.82 1.10 -20.26
C PRO A 231 4.95 -0.15 -20.03
N ASP A 232 5.41 -1.10 -19.21
CA ASP A 232 4.72 -2.36 -18.93
C ASP A 232 3.92 -2.33 -17.63
N SER A 233 3.76 -1.16 -17.03
CA SER A 233 2.96 -0.98 -15.82
C SER A 233 1.49 -1.35 -16.05
N PRO A 234 0.84 -2.04 -15.08
CA PRO A 234 -0.62 -2.20 -15.09
C PRO A 234 -1.39 -0.87 -15.15
N ALA A 235 -0.80 0.23 -14.61
CA ALA A 235 -1.40 1.56 -14.62
C ALA A 235 -1.09 2.37 -15.90
N ALA A 236 -0.37 1.82 -16.89
CA ALA A 236 0.00 2.58 -18.10
C ALA A 236 -1.22 3.04 -18.94
N SER A 237 -2.27 2.20 -19.03
CA SER A 237 -3.52 2.59 -19.73
C SER A 237 -4.25 3.70 -18.98
N GLU A 238 -4.28 3.66 -17.65
CA GLU A 238 -4.83 4.70 -16.79
C GLU A 238 -4.07 6.03 -16.98
N ALA A 239 -2.75 5.99 -16.88
CA ALA A 239 -1.91 7.18 -17.07
C ALA A 239 -2.10 7.83 -18.44
N LEU A 240 -2.23 7.03 -19.51
CA LEU A 240 -2.54 7.54 -20.86
C LEU A 240 -3.92 8.18 -20.94
N TYR A 241 -4.93 7.56 -20.31
CA TYR A 241 -6.27 8.14 -20.23
C TYR A 241 -6.26 9.46 -19.46
N ASP A 242 -5.57 9.51 -18.33
CA ASP A 242 -5.45 10.71 -17.52
C ASP A 242 -4.74 11.86 -18.24
N ALA A 243 -3.70 11.55 -19.03
CA ALA A 243 -3.06 12.52 -19.91
C ALA A 243 -4.01 12.99 -21.02
N ALA A 244 -4.75 12.05 -21.64
CA ALA A 244 -5.72 12.37 -22.71
C ALA A 244 -6.85 13.28 -22.18
N TYR A 245 -7.38 13.00 -20.98
CA TYR A 245 -8.41 13.82 -20.35
C TYR A 245 -7.93 15.25 -20.13
N ARG A 246 -6.69 15.45 -19.67
CA ARG A 246 -6.09 16.77 -19.47
C ARG A 246 -5.95 17.53 -20.77
N GLN A 247 -5.50 16.88 -21.83
CA GLN A 247 -5.42 17.49 -23.14
C GLN A 247 -6.81 17.83 -23.72
N ALA A 248 -7.82 16.98 -23.51
CA ALA A 248 -9.19 17.28 -23.90
C ALA A 248 -9.77 18.48 -23.12
N ALA A 249 -9.48 18.58 -21.81
CA ALA A 249 -9.84 19.73 -20.98
C ALA A 249 -9.15 21.02 -21.44
N LEU A 250 -7.87 20.94 -21.86
CA LEU A 250 -7.11 22.08 -22.38
C LEU A 250 -7.75 22.71 -23.61
N VAL A 251 -8.43 21.94 -24.48
CA VAL A 251 -9.17 22.49 -25.63
C VAL A 251 -10.18 23.54 -25.17
N GLN A 252 -10.90 23.31 -24.08
CA GLN A 252 -11.88 24.25 -23.52
C GLN A 252 -11.20 25.39 -22.78
N LEU A 253 -10.20 25.07 -21.92
CA LEU A 253 -9.49 26.07 -21.13
C LEU A 253 -8.78 27.08 -22.05
N TYR A 254 -8.16 26.64 -23.16
CA TYR A 254 -7.55 27.52 -24.12
C TYR A 254 -8.57 28.44 -24.81
N LYS A 255 -9.75 27.89 -25.17
CA LYS A 255 -10.84 28.72 -25.75
C LYS A 255 -11.30 29.78 -24.73
N LEU A 256 -11.51 29.41 -23.48
CA LEU A 256 -11.95 30.33 -22.41
C LEU A 256 -10.90 31.42 -22.12
N ASN A 257 -9.63 31.09 -22.25
CA ASN A 257 -8.52 32.03 -22.01
C ASN A 257 -8.01 32.73 -23.30
N ASN A 258 -8.78 32.67 -24.39
CA ASN A 258 -8.44 33.31 -25.70
C ASN A 258 -7.02 32.93 -26.21
N ALA A 259 -6.61 31.69 -26.01
CA ALA A 259 -5.33 31.21 -26.52
C ALA A 259 -5.33 31.11 -28.07
N GLU A 260 -4.13 31.08 -28.64
CA GLU A 260 -3.93 30.91 -30.07
C GLU A 260 -4.57 29.59 -30.58
N GLN A 261 -5.24 29.65 -31.76
CA GLN A 261 -5.89 28.48 -32.36
C GLN A 261 -4.94 27.28 -32.50
N LYS A 262 -3.65 27.53 -32.79
CA LYS A 262 -2.62 26.49 -32.85
C LYS A 262 -2.48 25.65 -31.56
N LYS A 263 -2.63 26.29 -30.40
CA LYS A 263 -2.60 25.56 -29.09
C LYS A 263 -3.84 24.70 -28.92
N ILE A 264 -5.00 25.21 -29.31
CA ILE A 264 -6.27 24.48 -29.27
C ILE A 264 -6.20 23.23 -30.16
N ASP A 265 -5.72 23.39 -31.40
CA ASP A 265 -5.58 22.29 -32.36
C ASP A 265 -4.58 21.25 -31.92
N ALA A 266 -3.46 21.67 -31.33
CA ALA A 266 -2.44 20.78 -30.75
C ALA A 266 -3.01 19.98 -29.57
N ALA A 267 -3.73 20.60 -28.63
CA ALA A 267 -4.35 19.91 -27.51
C ALA A 267 -5.40 18.89 -28.00
N LEU A 268 -6.20 19.25 -29.03
CA LEU A 268 -7.17 18.35 -29.62
C LEU A 268 -6.50 17.11 -30.25
N ALA A 269 -5.41 17.31 -31.00
CA ALA A 269 -4.65 16.22 -31.62
C ALA A 269 -4.02 15.31 -30.58
N ASN A 270 -3.38 15.90 -29.55
CA ASN A 270 -2.77 15.15 -28.42
C ASN A 270 -3.81 14.36 -27.65
N ALA A 271 -4.98 14.93 -27.33
CA ALA A 271 -6.06 14.23 -26.65
C ALA A 271 -6.48 12.96 -27.42
N LYS A 272 -6.61 13.05 -28.72
CA LYS A 272 -6.97 11.91 -29.61
C LYS A 272 -5.87 10.84 -29.62
N ASP A 273 -4.62 11.25 -29.81
CA ASP A 273 -3.46 10.32 -29.80
C ASP A 273 -3.35 9.56 -28.48
N LEU A 274 -3.36 10.29 -27.36
CA LEU A 274 -3.24 9.69 -26.02
C LEU A 274 -4.42 8.76 -25.70
N ALA A 275 -5.65 9.14 -26.04
CA ALA A 275 -6.81 8.28 -25.85
C ALA A 275 -6.72 7.00 -26.69
N GLN A 276 -6.27 7.11 -27.95
CA GLN A 276 -6.06 5.94 -28.80
C GLN A 276 -4.98 5.01 -28.25
N ARG A 277 -3.87 5.55 -27.76
CA ARG A 277 -2.80 4.78 -27.10
C ARG A 277 -3.28 4.11 -25.82
N ALA A 278 -4.16 4.76 -25.02
CA ALA A 278 -4.76 4.15 -23.84
C ALA A 278 -5.60 2.91 -24.19
N ILE A 279 -6.38 2.98 -25.29
CA ILE A 279 -7.18 1.87 -25.80
C ILE A 279 -6.28 0.72 -26.26
N GLU A 280 -5.25 1.03 -27.05
CA GLU A 280 -4.32 0.03 -27.60
C GLU A 280 -3.49 -0.66 -26.51
N LYS A 281 -3.13 0.07 -25.44
CA LYS A 281 -2.30 -0.45 -24.34
C LYS A 281 -2.97 -1.60 -23.59
N ASN A 282 -4.26 -1.49 -23.30
CA ASN A 282 -5.04 -2.57 -22.67
C ASN A 282 -6.52 -2.49 -23.10
N PRO A 283 -6.87 -3.08 -24.25
CA PRO A 283 -8.21 -2.92 -24.86
C PRO A 283 -9.38 -3.41 -24.00
N GLN A 284 -9.11 -4.28 -23.02
CA GLN A 284 -10.12 -4.86 -22.14
C GLN A 284 -10.22 -4.14 -20.77
N SER A 285 -9.43 -3.08 -20.56
CA SER A 285 -9.45 -2.33 -19.31
C SER A 285 -10.61 -1.34 -19.24
N ASP A 286 -11.06 -1.03 -18.04
CA ASP A 286 -12.02 0.06 -17.82
C ASP A 286 -11.50 1.40 -18.35
N TRP A 287 -10.20 1.60 -18.33
CA TRP A 287 -9.54 2.81 -18.86
C TRP A 287 -9.62 2.89 -20.38
N ALA A 288 -9.56 1.76 -21.08
CA ALA A 288 -9.80 1.74 -22.53
C ALA A 288 -11.25 2.13 -22.86
N TYR A 289 -12.24 1.65 -22.12
CA TYR A 289 -13.65 2.04 -22.31
C TYR A 289 -13.87 3.54 -22.01
N ARG A 290 -13.24 4.06 -20.96
CA ARG A 290 -13.26 5.49 -20.65
C ARG A 290 -12.59 6.31 -21.75
N ALA A 291 -11.44 5.85 -22.28
CA ALA A 291 -10.73 6.49 -23.38
C ALA A 291 -11.56 6.50 -24.68
N GLN A 292 -12.31 5.42 -24.99
CA GLN A 292 -13.26 5.40 -26.12
C GLN A 292 -14.36 6.45 -25.94
N THR A 293 -14.92 6.57 -24.74
CA THR A 293 -15.93 7.59 -24.43
C THR A 293 -15.35 9.00 -24.60
N LEU A 294 -14.13 9.23 -24.06
CA LEU A 294 -13.44 10.52 -24.20
C LEU A 294 -13.18 10.86 -25.67
N LEU A 295 -12.71 9.88 -26.45
CA LEU A 295 -12.45 10.05 -27.87
C LEU A 295 -13.73 10.40 -28.64
N TYR A 296 -14.86 9.76 -28.30
CA TYR A 296 -16.17 10.14 -28.87
C TYR A 296 -16.55 11.58 -28.52
N MET A 297 -16.46 11.99 -27.24
CA MET A 297 -16.77 13.35 -26.80
C MET A 297 -15.91 14.40 -27.54
N VAL A 298 -14.60 14.14 -27.63
CA VAL A 298 -13.65 15.02 -28.33
C VAL A 298 -13.98 15.14 -29.81
N ASN A 299 -14.35 14.04 -30.48
CA ASN A 299 -14.74 14.05 -31.88
C ASN A 299 -16.05 14.81 -32.15
N GLN A 300 -16.99 14.75 -31.19
CA GLN A 300 -18.25 15.49 -31.23
C GLN A 300 -18.13 16.93 -30.69
N GLN A 301 -16.92 17.37 -30.33
CA GLN A 301 -16.64 18.68 -29.73
C GLN A 301 -17.46 18.95 -28.44
N MET A 302 -17.82 17.87 -27.72
CA MET A 302 -18.53 17.96 -26.47
C MET A 302 -17.61 18.44 -25.35
N PRO A 303 -18.09 19.23 -24.38
CA PRO A 303 -17.30 19.63 -23.23
C PRO A 303 -16.96 18.44 -22.34
N VAL A 304 -15.70 18.40 -21.89
CA VAL A 304 -15.18 17.35 -20.98
C VAL A 304 -14.78 17.89 -19.62
N TYR A 305 -14.67 19.22 -19.47
CA TYR A 305 -14.26 19.89 -18.22
C TYR A 305 -15.28 20.95 -17.79
N GLY A 306 -15.46 21.10 -16.48
CA GLY A 306 -16.38 22.04 -15.86
C GLY A 306 -17.77 21.44 -15.62
N ASN A 307 -18.57 22.11 -14.78
CA ASN A 307 -19.95 21.74 -14.58
C ASN A 307 -20.75 22.13 -15.82
N VAL A 308 -21.02 21.17 -16.67
CA VAL A 308 -22.04 21.34 -17.72
C VAL A 308 -23.39 21.13 -17.03
N VAL A 309 -23.76 22.09 -16.19
CA VAL A 309 -25.15 22.23 -15.75
C VAL A 309 -25.84 22.99 -16.86
N GLN A 310 -26.60 22.26 -17.66
CA GLN A 310 -27.67 22.84 -18.44
C GLN A 310 -28.95 22.84 -17.61
#